data_1aa79eee0188528777ffc7b82f527b36
#
_entry.id   1aa79eee0188528777ffc7b82f527b36
#
_cell.length_a   1.000
_cell.length_b   1.000
_cell.length_c   1.000
_cell.angle_alpha   90.00
_cell.angle_beta   90.00
_cell.angle_gamma   90.00
#
_symmetry.space_group_name_H-M   'P 1'
#
loop_
_entity.id
_entity.type
_entity.pdbx_description
1 polymer ?
#
loop_
_entity_poly.entity_id
_entity_poly.type
_entity_poly.pdbx_seq_one_letter_code
_entity_poly.pdbx_strand_id
1 'polypeptide(L)'
;QEANAIPQTMTIVSGKEKIQFNNILLGDIWLCIGQSNMEWPMSNEMHFAEETANSYHPLLRFYNPVYAGKGYYSTTFTDSIVKLLHPETFYKGQWQNSDSSTFRAMSAVAYYFGKQLNTALNIPIGLINLSIGGAPLETFIDISVLKKSQQFSAKQNKDWLVNDALPVWVRERGQQNVGNASAVPADINGKNHPFKPGFAYAAGIAPLLPFPIKGILNYQGESNAQETDRVNEYAVLTKLMMDDYRNKWKQPTLPFYYVQLS
;
A
#
# COMPACT_ATOMS: atom_id res chain seq x y z
N GLN A 1 -7.45 -16.07 -16.91
CA GLN A 1 -6.62 -17.27 -17.12
C GLN A 1 -6.71 -18.15 -15.90
N GLU A 2 -6.65 -19.46 -16.10
CA GLU A 2 -6.56 -20.40 -15.00
C GLU A 2 -5.19 -20.30 -14.30
N ALA A 3 -5.15 -20.59 -13.00
CA ALA A 3 -3.90 -20.62 -12.24
C ALA A 3 -2.94 -21.69 -12.80
N ASN A 4 -1.64 -21.37 -12.83
CA ASN A 4 -0.62 -22.30 -13.30
C ASN A 4 0.64 -22.20 -12.42
N ALA A 5 0.95 -23.30 -11.73
CA ALA A 5 2.11 -23.42 -10.85
C ALA A 5 3.43 -23.68 -11.62
N ILE A 6 3.37 -23.96 -12.91
CA ILE A 6 4.57 -24.16 -13.74
C ILE A 6 5.10 -22.77 -14.16
N PRO A 7 6.37 -22.45 -13.86
CA PRO A 7 6.97 -21.18 -14.26
C PRO A 7 6.94 -20.96 -15.78
N GLN A 8 6.46 -19.81 -16.19
CA GLN A 8 6.35 -19.40 -17.58
C GLN A 8 7.43 -18.37 -17.94
N THR A 9 7.68 -18.25 -19.22
CA THR A 9 8.49 -17.16 -19.79
C THR A 9 7.60 -16.26 -20.64
N MET A 10 7.63 -14.96 -20.37
CA MET A 10 6.97 -13.95 -21.19
C MET A 10 8.02 -13.16 -21.97
N THR A 11 7.79 -13.01 -23.27
CA THR A 11 8.65 -12.21 -24.14
C THR A 11 7.83 -11.07 -24.75
N ILE A 12 8.33 -9.86 -24.62
CA ILE A 12 7.78 -8.66 -25.28
C ILE A 12 8.75 -8.26 -26.39
N VAL A 13 8.23 -8.09 -27.60
CA VAL A 13 9.01 -7.67 -28.77
C VAL A 13 8.44 -6.37 -29.32
N SER A 14 9.29 -5.37 -29.53
CA SER A 14 8.95 -4.10 -30.16
C SER A 14 10.03 -3.74 -31.18
N GLY A 15 9.74 -3.91 -32.46
CA GLY A 15 10.71 -3.74 -33.51
C GLY A 15 11.88 -4.73 -33.35
N LYS A 16 13.10 -4.21 -33.15
CA LYS A 16 14.31 -5.03 -32.93
C LYS A 16 14.59 -5.30 -31.45
N GLU A 17 13.87 -4.67 -30.54
CA GLU A 17 14.06 -4.83 -29.09
C GLU A 17 13.26 -6.01 -28.58
N LYS A 18 13.86 -6.76 -27.66
CA LYS A 18 13.25 -7.91 -27.00
C LYS A 18 13.52 -7.84 -25.51
N ILE A 19 12.45 -7.88 -24.71
CA ILE A 19 12.51 -8.01 -23.26
C ILE A 19 11.92 -9.36 -22.88
N GLN A 20 12.58 -10.08 -21.98
CA GLN A 20 12.15 -11.39 -21.52
C GLN A 20 12.04 -11.41 -20.00
N PHE A 21 10.89 -11.87 -19.51
CA PHE A 21 10.64 -12.15 -18.10
C PHE A 21 10.54 -13.65 -17.91
N ASN A 22 11.31 -14.19 -16.96
CA ASN A 22 11.32 -15.60 -16.63
C ASN A 22 10.68 -15.84 -15.26
N ASN A 23 10.35 -17.08 -14.94
CA ASN A 23 9.80 -17.50 -13.66
C ASN A 23 8.47 -16.79 -13.31
N ILE A 24 7.61 -16.57 -14.31
CA ILE A 24 6.28 -16.01 -14.12
C ILE A 24 5.32 -17.12 -13.72
N LEU A 25 4.58 -16.91 -12.65
CA LEU A 25 3.50 -17.78 -12.21
C LEU A 25 2.15 -17.12 -12.50
N LEU A 26 1.16 -17.93 -12.84
CA LEU A 26 -0.24 -17.49 -13.01
C LEU A 26 -1.02 -17.88 -11.76
N GLY A 27 -1.56 -16.91 -11.05
CA GLY A 27 -2.25 -17.16 -9.79
C GLY A 27 -3.03 -15.95 -9.28
N ASP A 28 -3.45 -16.00 -8.04
CA ASP A 28 -4.24 -14.95 -7.40
C ASP A 28 -3.33 -13.88 -6.78
N ILE A 29 -3.57 -12.64 -7.13
CA ILE A 29 -2.84 -11.47 -6.60
C ILE A 29 -3.70 -10.75 -5.57
N TRP A 30 -3.12 -10.48 -4.40
CA TRP A 30 -3.76 -9.75 -3.32
C TRP A 30 -3.01 -8.46 -3.01
N LEU A 31 -3.75 -7.36 -2.95
CA LEU A 31 -3.23 -6.06 -2.55
C LEU A 31 -3.40 -5.89 -1.04
N CYS A 32 -2.30 -5.57 -0.34
CA CYS A 32 -2.28 -5.33 1.09
C CYS A 32 -1.99 -3.83 1.32
N ILE A 33 -2.94 -3.12 1.92
CA ILE A 33 -2.85 -1.70 2.26
C ILE A 33 -3.18 -1.48 3.72
N GLY A 34 -2.75 -0.37 4.26
CA GLY A 34 -3.03 0.01 5.64
C GLY A 34 -1.84 0.69 6.29
N GLN A 35 -1.80 0.64 7.63
CA GLN A 35 -0.76 1.32 8.40
C GLN A 35 0.15 0.34 9.17
N SER A 36 0.65 0.73 10.33
CA SER A 36 1.71 0.02 11.06
C SER A 36 1.43 -1.46 11.33
N ASN A 37 0.18 -1.83 11.62
CA ASN A 37 -0.17 -3.24 11.85
C ASN A 37 -0.18 -4.07 10.55
N MET A 38 -0.54 -3.49 9.41
CA MET A 38 -0.33 -4.15 8.12
C MET A 38 1.15 -4.16 7.74
N GLU A 39 1.91 -3.12 8.08
CA GLU A 39 3.34 -3.04 7.79
C GLU A 39 4.19 -3.95 8.69
N TRP A 40 3.67 -4.40 9.83
CA TRP A 40 4.39 -5.17 10.84
C TRP A 40 5.12 -6.37 10.22
N PRO A 41 6.48 -6.35 10.25
CA PRO A 41 7.24 -7.35 9.52
C PRO A 41 7.27 -8.68 10.25
N MET A 42 7.40 -9.77 9.51
CA MET A 42 7.56 -11.11 10.06
C MET A 42 8.72 -11.21 11.07
N SER A 43 9.81 -10.45 10.88
CA SER A 43 10.94 -10.42 11.83
C SER A 43 10.56 -10.00 13.26
N ASN A 44 9.43 -9.34 13.45
CA ASN A 44 8.93 -8.87 14.73
C ASN A 44 7.73 -9.69 15.23
N GLU A 45 7.34 -10.71 14.48
CA GLU A 45 6.24 -11.59 14.81
C GLU A 45 6.68 -12.67 15.81
N MET A 46 5.79 -13.07 16.71
CA MET A 46 6.09 -13.97 17.85
C MET A 46 6.62 -15.34 17.42
N HIS A 47 6.11 -15.88 16.31
CA HIS A 47 6.50 -17.19 15.78
C HIS A 47 7.57 -17.12 14.67
N PHE A 48 8.23 -15.97 14.53
CA PHE A 48 9.21 -15.76 13.47
C PHE A 48 10.29 -16.86 13.39
N ALA A 49 10.82 -17.30 14.53
CA ALA A 49 11.86 -18.34 14.57
C ALA A 49 11.34 -19.68 14.03
N GLU A 50 10.13 -20.07 14.39
CA GLU A 50 9.48 -21.30 13.93
C GLU A 50 9.16 -21.21 12.42
N GLU A 51 8.63 -20.07 11.97
CA GLU A 51 8.27 -19.83 10.57
C GLU A 51 9.49 -19.75 9.66
N THR A 52 10.66 -19.33 10.18
CA THR A 52 11.89 -19.25 9.38
C THR A 52 12.28 -20.59 8.77
N ALA A 53 12.13 -21.68 9.52
CA ALA A 53 12.44 -23.02 9.04
C ALA A 53 11.52 -23.47 7.88
N ASN A 54 10.32 -22.90 7.79
CA ASN A 54 9.28 -23.24 6.82
C ASN A 54 8.99 -22.10 5.84
N SER A 55 9.87 -21.12 5.70
CA SER A 55 9.62 -19.89 4.91
C SER A 55 9.70 -20.07 3.39
N TYR A 56 10.22 -21.19 2.93
CA TYR A 56 10.31 -21.49 1.50
C TYR A 56 8.96 -22.00 0.94
N HIS A 57 8.28 -21.12 0.23
CA HIS A 57 7.04 -21.42 -0.47
C HIS A 57 7.19 -21.10 -1.97
N PRO A 58 7.47 -22.09 -2.83
CA PRO A 58 7.80 -21.84 -4.24
C PRO A 58 6.66 -21.20 -5.06
N LEU A 59 5.43 -21.29 -4.57
CA LEU A 59 4.25 -20.69 -5.22
C LEU A 59 3.81 -19.36 -4.55
N LEU A 60 4.52 -18.89 -3.54
CA LEU A 60 4.24 -17.59 -2.91
C LEU A 60 5.23 -16.54 -3.40
N ARG A 61 4.73 -15.39 -3.81
CA ARG A 61 5.51 -14.26 -4.33
C ARG A 61 5.18 -12.99 -3.59
N PHE A 62 6.21 -12.16 -3.35
CA PHE A 62 6.10 -10.89 -2.65
C PHE A 62 6.52 -9.74 -3.56
N TYR A 63 5.69 -8.72 -3.65
CA TYR A 63 6.09 -7.37 -4.00
C TYR A 63 5.96 -6.53 -2.74
N ASN A 64 7.07 -6.35 -2.03
CA ASN A 64 7.14 -5.65 -0.75
C ASN A 64 8.15 -4.49 -0.85
N PRO A 65 7.77 -3.40 -1.54
CA PRO A 65 8.68 -2.29 -1.79
C PRO A 65 8.97 -1.51 -0.50
N VAL A 66 10.13 -0.86 -0.48
CA VAL A 66 10.45 0.16 0.52
C VAL A 66 9.94 1.50 0.01
N TYR A 67 9.27 2.26 0.88
CA TYR A 67 8.80 3.60 0.54
C TYR A 67 9.74 4.68 1.12
N ALA A 68 9.78 5.84 0.46
CA ALA A 68 10.57 6.98 0.91
C ALA A 68 10.08 7.50 2.27
N GLY A 69 11.00 7.65 3.24
CA GLY A 69 10.68 8.07 4.60
C GLY A 69 10.31 6.93 5.56
N LYS A 70 10.42 5.67 5.15
CA LYS A 70 10.23 4.53 6.06
C LYS A 70 11.22 4.60 7.22
N GLY A 71 10.70 4.52 8.46
CA GLY A 71 11.50 4.61 9.68
C GLY A 71 11.77 6.03 10.18
N TYR A 72 11.38 7.08 9.45
CA TYR A 72 11.52 8.48 9.85
C TYR A 72 10.20 9.01 10.43
N TYR A 73 9.94 8.74 11.70
CA TYR A 73 8.63 9.07 12.27
C TYR A 73 8.51 10.49 12.84
N SER A 74 9.54 11.03 13.47
CA SER A 74 9.47 12.32 14.19
C SER A 74 10.61 13.27 13.85
N THR A 75 11.27 13.06 12.73
CA THR A 75 12.43 13.86 12.30
C THR A 75 12.21 14.42 10.91
N THR A 76 12.83 15.55 10.63
CA THR A 76 12.83 16.14 9.28
C THR A 76 13.44 15.17 8.28
N PHE A 77 12.80 15.01 7.13
CA PHE A 77 13.32 14.20 6.05
C PHE A 77 14.60 14.80 5.48
N THR A 78 15.58 13.94 5.22
CA THR A 78 16.81 14.32 4.56
C THR A 78 16.56 14.68 3.09
N ASP A 79 17.48 15.42 2.47
CA ASP A 79 17.39 15.77 1.04
C ASP A 79 17.29 14.52 0.14
N SER A 80 17.92 13.42 0.54
CA SER A 80 17.85 12.15 -0.20
C SER A 80 16.44 11.54 -0.17
N ILE A 81 15.72 11.65 0.95
CA ILE A 81 14.32 11.22 1.06
C ILE A 81 13.40 12.16 0.29
N VAL A 82 13.61 13.48 0.46
CA VAL A 82 12.81 14.52 -0.21
C VAL A 82 12.79 14.32 -1.72
N LYS A 83 13.93 14.02 -2.33
CA LYS A 83 14.06 13.73 -3.78
C LYS A 83 13.24 12.53 -4.25
N LEU A 84 12.86 11.64 -3.36
CA LEU A 84 12.05 10.46 -3.68
C LEU A 84 10.55 10.66 -3.45
N LEU A 85 10.12 11.83 -2.96
CA LEU A 85 8.70 12.12 -2.73
C LEU A 85 7.95 12.49 -4.01
N HIS A 86 8.18 11.73 -5.08
CA HIS A 86 7.40 11.76 -6.31
C HIS A 86 6.66 10.42 -6.46
N PRO A 87 5.45 10.40 -7.01
CA PRO A 87 4.72 9.15 -7.20
C PRO A 87 5.54 8.05 -7.89
N GLU A 88 6.35 8.40 -8.89
CA GLU A 88 7.14 7.46 -9.69
C GLU A 88 8.37 6.87 -8.95
N THR A 89 8.83 7.52 -7.90
CA THR A 89 10.05 7.12 -7.16
C THR A 89 9.81 6.77 -5.70
N PHE A 90 8.59 6.97 -5.21
CA PHE A 90 8.23 6.78 -3.82
C PHE A 90 8.38 5.35 -3.33
N TYR A 91 7.89 4.38 -4.11
CA TYR A 91 8.05 2.95 -3.83
C TYR A 91 9.19 2.36 -4.68
N LYS A 92 10.11 1.65 -4.03
CA LYS A 92 11.21 0.96 -4.70
C LYS A 92 11.24 -0.50 -4.28
N GLY A 93 11.06 -1.40 -5.23
CA GLY A 93 11.04 -2.84 -4.98
C GLY A 93 10.96 -3.66 -6.25
N GLN A 94 10.93 -4.97 -6.07
CA GLN A 94 10.76 -5.95 -7.14
C GLN A 94 10.02 -7.17 -6.60
N TRP A 95 9.47 -7.98 -7.49
CA TRP A 95 8.91 -9.28 -7.11
C TRP A 95 10.00 -10.22 -6.60
N GLN A 96 9.70 -10.93 -5.52
CA GLN A 96 10.60 -11.84 -4.83
C GLN A 96 9.92 -13.18 -4.56
N ASN A 97 10.71 -14.25 -4.48
CA ASN A 97 10.23 -15.52 -3.95
C ASN A 97 10.02 -15.44 -2.45
N SER A 98 9.20 -16.32 -1.89
CA SER A 98 9.15 -16.54 -0.45
C SER A 98 10.30 -17.46 -0.04
N ASP A 99 11.25 -16.90 0.69
CA ASP A 99 12.39 -17.62 1.28
C ASP A 99 12.82 -16.93 2.60
N SER A 100 13.77 -17.51 3.30
CA SER A 100 14.23 -17.02 4.60
C SER A 100 14.77 -15.59 4.59
N SER A 101 15.24 -15.09 3.46
CA SER A 101 15.77 -13.72 3.33
C SER A 101 14.66 -12.70 3.09
N THR A 102 13.70 -13.02 2.26
CA THR A 102 12.64 -12.09 1.79
C THR A 102 11.46 -12.02 2.74
N PHE A 103 11.08 -13.15 3.35
CA PHE A 103 9.93 -13.23 4.22
C PHE A 103 10.09 -12.40 5.51
N ARG A 104 11.33 -12.19 5.99
CA ARG A 104 11.62 -11.40 7.20
C ARG A 104 11.02 -10.00 7.18
N ALA A 105 11.07 -9.35 6.03
CA ALA A 105 10.59 -7.99 5.84
C ALA A 105 9.13 -7.92 5.38
N MET A 106 8.52 -9.05 5.03
CA MET A 106 7.13 -9.10 4.58
C MET A 106 6.18 -8.84 5.74
N SER A 107 5.05 -8.21 5.45
CA SER A 107 3.93 -8.08 6.39
C SER A 107 3.55 -9.44 6.99
N ALA A 108 3.49 -9.55 8.30
CA ALA A 108 3.11 -10.79 8.97
C ALA A 108 1.66 -11.18 8.64
N VAL A 109 0.74 -10.22 8.67
CA VAL A 109 -0.67 -10.45 8.32
C VAL A 109 -0.80 -10.93 6.88
N ALA A 110 -0.14 -10.27 5.94
CA ALA A 110 -0.17 -10.66 4.53
C ALA A 110 0.50 -12.02 4.31
N TYR A 111 1.64 -12.29 4.95
CA TYR A 111 2.34 -13.57 4.84
C TYR A 111 1.46 -14.74 5.28
N TYR A 112 0.89 -14.69 6.48
CA TYR A 112 0.03 -15.76 6.98
C TYR A 112 -1.21 -15.97 6.11
N PHE A 113 -1.84 -14.89 5.66
CA PHE A 113 -2.95 -14.96 4.73
C PHE A 113 -2.54 -15.67 3.42
N GLY A 114 -1.47 -15.24 2.80
CA GLY A 114 -0.99 -15.80 1.54
C GLY A 114 -0.55 -17.25 1.67
N LYS A 115 0.16 -17.60 2.75
CA LYS A 115 0.58 -18.97 3.09
C LYS A 115 -0.65 -19.89 3.24
N GLN A 116 -1.66 -19.43 3.99
CA GLN A 116 -2.88 -20.22 4.19
C GLN A 116 -3.64 -20.47 2.90
N LEU A 117 -3.79 -19.42 2.06
CA LEU A 117 -4.43 -19.57 0.75
C LEU A 117 -3.65 -20.50 -0.18
N ASN A 118 -2.32 -20.31 -0.26
CA ASN A 118 -1.46 -21.17 -1.08
C ASN A 118 -1.57 -22.64 -0.67
N THR A 119 -1.58 -22.92 0.65
CA THR A 119 -1.72 -24.27 1.18
C THR A 119 -3.10 -24.88 0.87
N ALA A 120 -4.16 -24.08 1.05
CA ALA A 120 -5.54 -24.57 0.87
C ALA A 120 -5.91 -24.78 -0.60
N LEU A 121 -5.45 -23.91 -1.50
CA LEU A 121 -5.84 -23.91 -2.89
C LEU A 121 -4.81 -24.57 -3.83
N ASN A 122 -3.57 -24.71 -3.37
CA ASN A 122 -2.43 -25.22 -4.14
C ASN A 122 -2.23 -24.45 -5.47
N ILE A 123 -2.41 -23.12 -5.45
CA ILE A 123 -2.20 -22.23 -6.58
C ILE A 123 -1.16 -21.16 -6.22
N PRO A 124 -0.51 -20.53 -7.21
CA PRO A 124 0.37 -19.39 -6.94
C PRO A 124 -0.40 -18.23 -6.30
N ILE A 125 0.19 -17.63 -5.27
CA ILE A 125 -0.32 -16.44 -4.59
C ILE A 125 0.72 -15.34 -4.65
N GLY A 126 0.33 -14.18 -5.15
CA GLY A 126 1.12 -12.97 -5.14
C GLY A 126 0.59 -11.97 -4.11
N LEU A 127 1.47 -11.42 -3.29
CA LEU A 127 1.14 -10.42 -2.29
C LEU A 127 1.84 -9.10 -2.63
N ILE A 128 1.07 -8.04 -2.84
CA ILE A 128 1.57 -6.68 -3.05
C ILE A 128 1.34 -5.91 -1.76
N ASN A 129 2.40 -5.60 -1.02
CA ASN A 129 2.31 -4.85 0.23
C ASN A 129 2.68 -3.38 0.03
N LEU A 130 1.69 -2.49 0.07
CA LEU A 130 1.87 -1.04 -0.04
C LEU A 130 1.51 -0.32 1.28
N SER A 131 1.54 -1.02 2.40
CA SER A 131 1.27 -0.43 3.71
C SER A 131 2.30 0.62 4.10
N ILE A 132 1.87 1.62 4.85
CA ILE A 132 2.69 2.75 5.30
C ILE A 132 2.41 2.99 6.78
N GLY A 133 3.42 2.84 7.63
CA GLY A 133 3.28 3.04 9.08
C GLY A 133 2.70 4.42 9.41
N GLY A 134 1.61 4.45 10.16
CA GLY A 134 0.92 5.67 10.56
C GLY A 134 0.08 6.36 9.49
N ALA A 135 -0.06 5.80 8.28
CA ALA A 135 -0.80 6.44 7.21
C ALA A 135 -2.31 6.56 7.53
N PRO A 136 -2.93 7.73 7.31
CA PRO A 136 -4.38 7.87 7.34
C PRO A 136 -5.01 7.26 6.09
N LEU A 137 -6.30 6.94 6.16
CA LEU A 137 -7.01 6.34 5.04
C LEU A 137 -7.01 7.22 3.78
N GLU A 138 -7.04 8.54 3.97
CA GLU A 138 -7.09 9.54 2.91
C GLU A 138 -5.93 9.44 1.90
N THR A 139 -4.75 8.97 2.33
CA THR A 139 -3.61 8.83 1.40
C THR A 139 -3.82 7.73 0.37
N PHE A 140 -4.65 6.72 0.68
CA PHE A 140 -5.00 5.61 -0.22
C PHE A 140 -6.21 5.89 -1.11
N ILE A 141 -6.85 7.05 -1.01
CA ILE A 141 -8.01 7.42 -1.81
C ILE A 141 -7.57 8.34 -2.96
N ASP A 142 -8.07 8.10 -4.17
CA ASP A 142 -7.86 9.02 -5.29
C ASP A 142 -8.33 10.43 -4.92
N ILE A 143 -7.43 11.40 -5.06
CA ILE A 143 -7.72 12.81 -4.74
C ILE A 143 -8.95 13.33 -5.51
N SER A 144 -9.17 12.85 -6.72
CA SER A 144 -10.32 13.24 -7.54
C SER A 144 -11.64 12.75 -6.95
N VAL A 145 -11.64 11.65 -6.23
CA VAL A 145 -12.81 11.09 -5.54
C VAL A 145 -13.12 11.89 -4.29
N LEU A 146 -12.11 12.24 -3.49
CA LEU A 146 -12.28 13.16 -2.37
C LEU A 146 -12.83 14.51 -2.84
N LYS A 147 -12.29 15.04 -3.94
CA LYS A 147 -12.72 16.33 -4.52
C LYS A 147 -14.20 16.34 -4.92
N LYS A 148 -14.68 15.25 -5.48
CA LYS A 148 -16.07 15.12 -5.94
C LYS A 148 -17.06 14.80 -4.81
N SER A 149 -16.56 14.33 -3.67
CA SER A 149 -17.39 13.97 -2.53
C SER A 149 -17.95 15.21 -1.86
N GLN A 150 -19.26 15.32 -1.74
CA GLN A 150 -19.90 16.42 -1.00
C GLN A 150 -19.43 16.46 0.47
N GLN A 151 -19.21 15.30 1.09
CA GLN A 151 -18.83 15.17 2.49
C GLN A 151 -17.32 15.41 2.72
N PHE A 152 -16.47 15.00 1.77
CA PHE A 152 -15.01 14.95 1.99
C PHE A 152 -14.20 15.92 1.14
N SER A 153 -14.82 16.76 0.31
CA SER A 153 -14.11 17.73 -0.53
C SER A 153 -13.25 18.71 0.27
N ALA A 154 -13.62 18.99 1.52
CA ALA A 154 -12.81 19.83 2.41
C ALA A 154 -11.42 19.24 2.72
N LYS A 155 -11.26 17.91 2.67
CA LYS A 155 -9.98 17.24 2.97
C LYS A 155 -8.87 17.52 1.94
N GLN A 156 -9.20 18.13 0.80
CA GLN A 156 -8.26 18.41 -0.29
C GLN A 156 -8.37 19.82 -0.89
N ASN A 157 -9.00 20.78 -0.21
CA ASN A 157 -9.28 22.11 -0.75
C ASN A 157 -8.22 23.17 -0.38
N LYS A 158 -7.22 22.83 0.40
CA LYS A 158 -6.08 23.69 0.80
C LYS A 158 -4.85 22.84 1.14
N ASP A 159 -3.76 23.50 1.51
CA ASP A 159 -2.55 22.80 1.99
C ASP A 159 -2.90 21.85 3.14
N TRP A 160 -2.59 20.57 2.95
CA TRP A 160 -2.96 19.50 3.88
C TRP A 160 -2.29 19.63 5.25
N LEU A 161 -1.10 20.26 5.33
CA LEU A 161 -0.38 20.48 6.59
C LEU A 161 -1.15 21.40 7.56
N VAL A 162 -2.02 22.24 7.04
CA VAL A 162 -2.84 23.19 7.82
C VAL A 162 -4.34 22.98 7.63
N ASN A 163 -4.73 21.83 7.08
CA ASN A 163 -6.12 21.54 6.77
C ASN A 163 -6.84 20.86 7.96
N ASP A 164 -7.73 21.60 8.63
CA ASP A 164 -8.47 21.13 9.80
C ASP A 164 -9.46 20.00 9.50
N ALA A 165 -9.76 19.72 8.22
CA ALA A 165 -10.54 18.55 7.83
C ALA A 165 -9.74 17.24 7.93
N LEU A 166 -8.43 17.29 8.19
CA LEU A 166 -7.56 16.14 8.40
C LEU A 166 -7.19 15.97 9.87
N PRO A 167 -6.90 14.75 10.34
CA PRO A 167 -6.50 14.50 11.72
C PRO A 167 -5.31 15.38 12.16
N VAL A 168 -5.33 15.87 13.37
CA VAL A 168 -4.27 16.74 13.93
C VAL A 168 -2.92 16.03 13.86
N TRP A 169 -2.85 14.81 14.36
CA TRP A 169 -1.63 14.04 14.43
C TRP A 169 -0.99 13.81 13.03
N VAL A 170 -1.81 13.63 12.00
CA VAL A 170 -1.37 13.44 10.60
C VAL A 170 -0.68 14.69 10.09
N ARG A 171 -1.28 15.86 10.36
CA ARG A 171 -0.72 17.18 9.99
C ARG A 171 0.57 17.48 10.74
N GLU A 172 0.59 17.24 12.05
CA GLU A 172 1.78 17.43 12.90
C GLU A 172 2.94 16.55 12.44
N ARG A 173 2.69 15.29 12.11
CA ARG A 173 3.70 14.40 11.57
C ARG A 173 4.24 14.90 10.24
N GLY A 174 3.37 15.32 9.34
CA GLY A 174 3.78 15.95 8.09
C GLY A 174 4.62 17.20 8.32
N GLN A 175 4.21 18.05 9.26
CA GLN A 175 4.95 19.26 9.60
C GLN A 175 6.36 18.94 10.14
N GLN A 176 6.49 17.92 10.99
CA GLN A 176 7.79 17.45 11.50
C GLN A 176 8.70 16.95 10.37
N ASN A 177 8.16 16.21 9.42
CA ASN A 177 8.94 15.58 8.36
C ASN A 177 9.30 16.55 7.23
N VAL A 178 8.36 17.35 6.75
CA VAL A 178 8.53 18.16 5.54
C VAL A 178 8.26 19.66 5.73
N GLY A 179 7.73 20.08 6.88
CA GLY A 179 7.35 21.49 7.11
C GLY A 179 8.48 22.45 6.81
N ASN A 180 9.67 22.20 7.37
CA ASN A 180 10.86 23.04 7.19
C ASN A 180 11.79 22.57 6.06
N ALA A 181 11.52 21.44 5.41
CA ALA A 181 12.34 20.96 4.31
C ALA A 181 12.15 21.83 3.07
N SER A 182 13.24 22.26 2.47
CA SER A 182 13.25 22.95 1.19
C SER A 182 13.12 21.93 0.05
N ALA A 183 12.68 22.40 -1.13
CA ALA A 183 12.65 21.61 -2.36
C ALA A 183 11.80 20.32 -2.32
N VAL A 184 10.86 20.20 -1.36
CA VAL A 184 9.89 19.10 -1.37
C VAL A 184 8.96 19.27 -2.55
N PRO A 185 8.78 18.24 -3.40
CA PRO A 185 7.78 18.29 -4.47
C PRO A 185 6.40 18.59 -3.89
N ALA A 186 5.66 19.49 -4.54
CA ALA A 186 4.38 19.96 -4.05
C ALA A 186 3.40 20.20 -5.20
N ASP A 187 2.11 20.18 -4.89
CA ASP A 187 1.02 20.61 -5.75
C ASP A 187 0.14 21.64 -5.02
N ILE A 188 -1.04 21.93 -5.57
CA ILE A 188 -1.99 22.87 -4.98
C ILE A 188 -2.45 22.48 -3.55
N ASN A 189 -2.34 21.20 -3.19
CA ASN A 189 -2.70 20.67 -1.87
C ASN A 189 -1.50 20.61 -0.91
N GLY A 190 -0.34 21.16 -1.27
CA GLY A 190 0.85 21.26 -0.43
C GLY A 190 1.93 20.23 -0.76
N LYS A 191 2.93 20.15 0.11
CA LYS A 191 4.14 19.31 -0.03
C LYS A 191 3.78 17.81 -0.07
N ASN A 192 4.48 17.05 -0.92
CA ASN A 192 4.31 15.61 -0.98
C ASN A 192 4.83 14.94 0.29
N HIS A 193 4.09 13.93 0.73
CA HIS A 193 4.39 13.17 1.94
C HIS A 193 3.56 11.86 1.94
N PRO A 194 4.03 10.77 2.57
CA PRO A 194 3.28 9.51 2.68
C PRO A 194 1.85 9.67 3.22
N PHE A 195 1.59 10.68 4.05
CA PHE A 195 0.28 10.93 4.67
C PHE A 195 -0.61 11.93 3.93
N LYS A 196 -0.07 12.59 2.90
CA LYS A 196 -0.85 13.54 2.08
C LYS A 196 -2.03 12.82 1.42
N PRO A 197 -3.25 13.37 1.46
CA PRO A 197 -4.39 12.79 0.75
C PRO A 197 -4.07 12.48 -0.72
N GLY A 198 -4.39 11.26 -1.15
CA GLY A 198 -4.17 10.78 -2.51
C GLY A 198 -2.76 10.40 -2.87
N PHE A 199 -1.76 10.63 -2.02
CA PHE A 199 -0.36 10.44 -2.42
C PHE A 199 0.02 8.96 -2.56
N ALA A 200 -0.29 8.12 -1.57
CA ALA A 200 -0.02 6.69 -1.65
C ALA A 200 -0.87 6.02 -2.75
N TYR A 201 -2.08 6.53 -2.98
CA TYR A 201 -2.89 6.11 -4.13
C TYR A 201 -2.16 6.39 -5.46
N ALA A 202 -1.71 7.61 -5.68
CA ALA A 202 -1.02 7.99 -6.92
C ALA A 202 0.29 7.22 -7.13
N ALA A 203 1.04 6.99 -6.04
CA ALA A 203 2.34 6.33 -6.08
C ALA A 203 2.27 4.81 -6.22
N GLY A 204 1.27 4.16 -5.64
CA GLY A 204 1.22 2.70 -5.54
C GLY A 204 -0.02 2.06 -6.14
N ILE A 205 -1.21 2.65 -5.97
CA ILE A 205 -2.46 2.03 -6.39
C ILE A 205 -2.75 2.31 -7.88
N ALA A 206 -2.64 3.56 -8.31
CA ALA A 206 -2.92 3.96 -9.69
C ALA A 206 -2.07 3.18 -10.72
N PRO A 207 -0.77 2.95 -10.51
CA PRO A 207 0.04 2.13 -11.43
C PRO A 207 -0.41 0.66 -11.50
N LEU A 208 -1.11 0.15 -10.49
CA LEU A 208 -1.59 -1.24 -10.46
C LEU A 208 -2.94 -1.43 -11.17
N LEU A 209 -3.67 -0.37 -11.49
CA LEU A 209 -5.03 -0.50 -12.04
C LEU A 209 -5.12 -1.38 -13.31
N PRO A 210 -4.13 -1.40 -14.23
CA PRO A 210 -4.15 -2.33 -15.35
C PRO A 210 -3.90 -3.79 -14.95
N PHE A 211 -3.42 -4.03 -13.72
CA PHE A 211 -3.04 -5.35 -13.25
C PHE A 211 -4.21 -6.00 -12.49
N PRO A 212 -4.64 -7.22 -12.87
CA PRO A 212 -5.77 -7.85 -12.20
C PRO A 212 -5.41 -8.28 -10.79
N ILE A 213 -6.30 -7.98 -9.83
CA ILE A 213 -6.18 -8.43 -8.44
C ILE A 213 -7.39 -9.27 -8.04
N LYS A 214 -7.18 -10.19 -7.10
CA LYS A 214 -8.24 -11.06 -6.56
C LYS A 214 -9.01 -10.39 -5.45
N GLY A 215 -8.35 -9.56 -4.66
CA GLY A 215 -8.95 -8.84 -3.54
C GLY A 215 -7.95 -7.98 -2.80
N ILE A 216 -8.41 -7.35 -1.74
CA ILE A 216 -7.67 -6.38 -0.94
C ILE A 216 -7.73 -6.78 0.52
N LEU A 217 -6.56 -6.75 1.18
CA LEU A 217 -6.42 -6.82 2.63
C LEU A 217 -6.18 -5.41 3.14
N ASN A 218 -7.00 -4.96 4.06
CA ASN A 218 -6.88 -3.63 4.66
C ASN A 218 -6.77 -3.73 6.19
N TYR A 219 -5.64 -3.27 6.74
CA TYR A 219 -5.49 -3.09 8.17
C TYR A 219 -5.10 -1.64 8.44
N GLN A 220 -6.11 -0.79 8.58
CA GLN A 220 -5.98 0.65 8.74
C GLN A 220 -7.16 1.15 9.59
N GLY A 221 -6.95 2.25 10.30
CA GLY A 221 -8.01 2.93 11.08
C GLY A 221 -7.46 3.69 12.27
N GLU A 222 -6.35 3.26 12.87
CA GLU A 222 -5.80 3.83 14.09
C GLU A 222 -5.49 5.33 13.94
N SER A 223 -4.98 5.73 12.80
CA SER A 223 -4.69 7.15 12.50
C SER A 223 -5.94 8.00 12.31
N ASN A 224 -7.06 7.38 11.97
CA ASN A 224 -8.35 8.03 11.83
C ASN A 224 -9.22 7.89 13.09
N ALA A 225 -8.78 7.12 14.10
CA ALA A 225 -9.55 6.84 15.32
C ALA A 225 -9.17 7.71 16.53
N GLN A 226 -8.28 8.69 16.36
CA GLN A 226 -7.79 9.53 17.46
C GLN A 226 -8.71 10.70 17.82
N GLU A 227 -9.64 11.04 16.94
CA GLU A 227 -10.58 12.14 17.11
C GLU A 227 -12.01 11.65 16.82
N THR A 228 -12.98 11.95 17.67
CA THR A 228 -14.37 11.45 17.58
C THR A 228 -14.99 11.71 16.20
N ASP A 229 -14.79 12.91 15.65
CA ASP A 229 -15.34 13.26 14.34
C ASP A 229 -14.74 12.40 13.22
N ARG A 230 -13.47 12.04 13.35
CA ARG A 230 -12.77 11.17 12.37
C ARG A 230 -13.25 9.73 12.46
N VAL A 231 -13.53 9.24 13.66
CA VAL A 231 -14.16 7.93 13.87
C VAL A 231 -15.52 7.86 13.19
N ASN A 232 -16.34 8.87 13.38
CA ASN A 232 -17.71 8.90 12.84
C ASN A 232 -17.75 8.93 11.31
N GLU A 233 -16.77 9.56 10.66
CA GLU A 233 -16.69 9.60 9.20
C GLU A 233 -16.00 8.37 8.58
N TYR A 234 -15.24 7.59 9.36
CA TYR A 234 -14.35 6.55 8.86
C TYR A 234 -15.05 5.46 8.04
N ALA A 235 -16.21 4.99 8.48
CA ALA A 235 -16.97 3.97 7.75
C ALA A 235 -17.41 4.47 6.36
N VAL A 236 -17.85 5.73 6.26
CA VAL A 236 -18.27 6.34 4.98
C VAL A 236 -17.06 6.58 4.07
N LEU A 237 -15.94 7.02 4.64
CA LEU A 237 -14.69 7.23 3.91
C LEU A 237 -14.13 5.90 3.36
N THR A 238 -14.19 4.83 4.17
CA THR A 238 -13.80 3.48 3.76
C THR A 238 -14.68 2.98 2.61
N LYS A 239 -16.00 3.17 2.73
CA LYS A 239 -16.93 2.82 1.66
C LYS A 239 -16.64 3.58 0.37
N LEU A 240 -16.34 4.86 0.46
CA LEU A 240 -15.96 5.68 -0.70
C LEU A 240 -14.73 5.10 -1.43
N MET A 241 -13.69 4.71 -0.68
CA MET A 241 -12.51 4.05 -1.22
C MET A 241 -12.85 2.72 -1.89
N MET A 242 -13.63 1.87 -1.23
CA MET A 242 -14.02 0.55 -1.75
C MET A 242 -14.80 0.66 -3.06
N ASP A 243 -15.76 1.58 -3.12
CA ASP A 243 -16.58 1.79 -4.32
C ASP A 243 -15.73 2.31 -5.49
N ASP A 244 -14.80 3.24 -5.22
CA ASP A 244 -13.87 3.74 -6.23
C ASP A 244 -12.95 2.63 -6.77
N TYR A 245 -12.39 1.82 -5.90
CA TYR A 245 -11.52 0.70 -6.30
C TYR A 245 -12.27 -0.33 -7.14
N ARG A 246 -13.49 -0.71 -6.73
CA ARG A 246 -14.35 -1.62 -7.49
C ARG A 246 -14.64 -1.08 -8.89
N ASN A 247 -14.93 0.20 -9.00
CA ASN A 247 -15.17 0.86 -10.29
C ASN A 247 -13.92 0.86 -11.17
N LYS A 248 -12.75 1.19 -10.62
CA LYS A 248 -11.50 1.30 -11.37
C LYS A 248 -10.97 -0.05 -11.84
N TRP A 249 -11.07 -1.08 -10.99
CA TRP A 249 -10.76 -2.46 -11.40
C TRP A 249 -11.86 -3.12 -12.23
N LYS A 250 -13.01 -2.44 -12.42
CA LYS A 250 -14.19 -2.98 -13.12
C LYS A 250 -14.65 -4.32 -12.53
N GLN A 251 -14.56 -4.45 -11.21
CA GLN A 251 -14.95 -5.62 -10.43
C GLN A 251 -15.92 -5.21 -9.32
N PRO A 252 -17.24 -5.17 -9.59
CA PRO A 252 -18.25 -4.72 -8.60
C PRO A 252 -18.24 -5.51 -7.30
N THR A 253 -17.79 -6.77 -7.35
CA THR A 253 -17.70 -7.70 -6.21
C THR A 253 -16.29 -7.89 -5.70
N LEU A 254 -15.32 -7.01 -6.06
CA LEU A 254 -13.94 -7.10 -5.55
C LEU A 254 -13.97 -7.20 -4.03
N PRO A 255 -13.46 -8.31 -3.45
CA PRO A 255 -13.50 -8.50 -2.01
C PRO A 255 -12.53 -7.58 -1.30
N PHE A 256 -12.98 -7.03 -0.17
CA PHE A 256 -12.17 -6.34 0.81
C PHE A 256 -12.26 -7.09 2.13
N TYR A 257 -11.13 -7.59 2.61
CA TYR A 257 -10.98 -8.09 3.97
C TYR A 257 -10.31 -7.01 4.81
N TYR A 258 -10.93 -6.65 5.92
CA TYR A 258 -10.38 -5.64 6.81
C TYR A 258 -10.41 -6.11 8.26
N VAL A 259 -9.46 -5.62 9.04
CA VAL A 259 -9.38 -5.88 10.47
C VAL A 259 -10.16 -4.78 11.18
N GLN A 260 -11.12 -5.18 12.00
CA GLN A 260 -11.82 -4.26 12.89
C GLN A 260 -10.91 -3.93 14.06
N LEU A 261 -10.71 -2.63 14.30
CA LEU A 261 -10.03 -2.15 15.50
C LEU A 261 -10.96 -2.24 16.71
N SER A 262 -10.39 -2.58 17.85
CA SER A 262 -11.08 -2.66 19.14
C SER A 262 -11.07 -1.31 19.86
#